data_412cf10311b32faf4e2ac34f7854c3cd
#
_entry.id   412cf10311b32faf4e2ac34f7854c3cd
#
_cell.length_a   1.000
_cell.length_b   1.000
_cell.length_c   1.000
_cell.angle_alpha   90.00
_cell.angle_beta   90.00
_cell.angle_gamma   90.00
#
_symmetry.space_group_name_H-M   'P 1'
#
loop_
_entity.id
_entity.type
_entity.pdbx_description
1 polymer ?
#
loop_
_entity_poly.entity_id
_entity_poly.type
_entity_poly.pdbx_seq_one_letter_code
_entity_poly.pdbx_strand_id
1 'polypeptide(L)'
;MSDKNEKTEKNERLSVFKTYKLYVGGKFPRSESGRVYEVTDAKGKWLANAPQSSRKDARDAVVAARKAFGAWSGATAYNRGQILYRIAEMLEGRRDQYVREVAEAEGLSKSRAAAQVDAAIDRWVWYAGWTDKIAQVVGGGNPVAGPFFNLSSPEPTGVVAVLAPQESSFLGLVSV
;
A
#
# COMPACT_ATOMS: atom_id res chain seq x y z
N MET A 1 -11.95 23.26 -55.80
CA MET A 1 -11.11 22.46 -54.91
C MET A 1 -11.34 23.03 -53.52
N SER A 2 -12.16 22.35 -52.72
CA SER A 2 -12.57 22.80 -51.39
C SER A 2 -11.80 22.01 -50.36
N ASP A 3 -10.85 22.69 -49.66
CA ASP A 3 -10.22 22.14 -48.50
C ASP A 3 -11.22 22.15 -47.34
N LYS A 4 -11.70 20.98 -46.99
CA LYS A 4 -12.46 20.76 -45.75
C LYS A 4 -11.48 20.67 -44.58
N ASN A 5 -11.40 21.76 -43.85
CA ASN A 5 -10.78 21.80 -42.52
C ASN A 5 -11.64 20.96 -41.56
N GLU A 6 -11.34 19.68 -41.38
CA GLU A 6 -11.84 18.86 -40.29
C GLU A 6 -11.18 19.33 -39.00
N LYS A 7 -11.80 20.25 -38.29
CA LYS A 7 -11.51 20.50 -36.89
C LYS A 7 -11.91 19.27 -36.10
N THR A 8 -10.93 18.46 -35.73
CA THR A 8 -11.07 17.42 -34.73
C THR A 8 -11.41 18.11 -33.40
N GLU A 9 -12.68 18.15 -33.02
CA GLU A 9 -13.09 18.54 -31.67
C GLU A 9 -12.42 17.58 -30.67
N LYS A 10 -11.37 18.03 -30.03
CA LYS A 10 -10.84 17.37 -28.83
C LYS A 10 -11.95 17.39 -27.79
N ASN A 11 -12.55 16.25 -27.58
CA ASN A 11 -13.53 16.02 -26.52
C ASN A 11 -12.79 16.18 -25.17
N GLU A 12 -12.63 17.42 -24.72
CA GLU A 12 -12.00 17.75 -23.43
C GLU A 12 -12.93 17.25 -22.33
N ARG A 13 -12.56 16.12 -21.75
CA ARG A 13 -13.22 15.63 -20.55
C ARG A 13 -13.05 16.68 -19.44
N LEU A 14 -14.16 17.03 -18.81
CA LEU A 14 -14.13 17.89 -17.63
C LEU A 14 -13.14 17.31 -16.59
N SER A 15 -12.24 18.16 -16.12
CA SER A 15 -11.33 17.81 -15.05
C SER A 15 -12.12 17.70 -13.75
N VAL A 16 -12.15 16.51 -13.16
CA VAL A 16 -12.83 16.26 -11.88
C VAL A 16 -11.82 16.37 -10.75
N PHE A 17 -12.05 17.32 -9.84
CA PHE A 17 -11.24 17.47 -8.63
C PHE A 17 -11.44 16.26 -7.71
N LYS A 18 -10.43 15.43 -7.57
CA LYS A 18 -10.49 14.19 -6.79
C LYS A 18 -10.19 14.46 -5.33
N THR A 19 -11.10 14.07 -4.44
CA THR A 19 -10.87 14.04 -2.99
C THR A 19 -10.86 12.58 -2.53
N TYR A 20 -9.73 12.15 -2.01
CA TYR A 20 -9.59 10.81 -1.45
C TYR A 20 -10.31 10.71 -0.10
N LYS A 21 -10.66 9.50 0.26
CA LYS A 21 -11.22 9.14 1.56
C LYS A 21 -10.19 8.37 2.37
N LEU A 22 -10.38 8.25 3.66
CA LEU A 22 -9.66 7.29 4.49
C LEU A 22 -10.00 5.87 4.05
N TYR A 23 -9.16 4.93 4.41
CA TYR A 23 -9.46 3.51 4.31
C TYR A 23 -9.37 2.88 5.71
N VAL A 24 -10.49 2.52 6.28
CA VAL A 24 -10.59 2.01 7.65
C VAL A 24 -11.55 0.83 7.70
N GLY A 25 -11.10 -0.31 8.17
CA GLY A 25 -11.93 -1.50 8.34
C GLY A 25 -12.59 -2.00 7.04
N GLY A 26 -11.92 -1.91 5.91
CA GLY A 26 -12.44 -2.32 4.60
C GLY A 26 -13.41 -1.32 3.96
N LYS A 27 -13.57 -0.12 4.55
CA LYS A 27 -14.49 0.94 4.07
C LYS A 27 -13.74 2.21 3.75
N PHE A 28 -14.41 3.10 3.01
CA PHE A 28 -13.88 4.41 2.64
C PHE A 28 -14.64 5.56 3.32
N PRO A 29 -14.49 5.75 4.65
CA PRO A 29 -15.11 6.86 5.35
C PRO A 29 -14.43 8.19 4.97
N ARG A 30 -15.17 9.30 5.10
CA ARG A 30 -14.57 10.62 5.18
C ARG A 30 -13.99 10.84 6.58
N SER A 31 -12.97 11.72 6.69
CA SER A 31 -12.55 12.19 8.01
C SER A 31 -13.74 12.85 8.72
N GLU A 32 -13.85 12.62 10.01
CA GLU A 32 -14.92 13.22 10.81
C GLU A 32 -14.84 14.74 10.83
N SER A 33 -13.63 15.29 10.71
CA SER A 33 -13.40 16.73 10.69
C SER A 33 -13.84 17.39 9.36
N GLY A 34 -14.00 16.60 8.30
CA GLY A 34 -14.25 17.08 6.94
C GLY A 34 -13.07 17.84 6.31
N ARG A 35 -11.95 18.04 7.05
CA ARG A 35 -10.79 18.78 6.55
C ARG A 35 -10.01 17.96 5.54
N VAL A 36 -9.44 18.67 4.58
CA VAL A 36 -8.56 18.10 3.55
C VAL A 36 -7.33 18.99 3.40
N TYR A 37 -6.28 18.46 2.83
CA TYR A 37 -5.14 19.21 2.35
C TYR A 37 -4.85 18.86 0.90
N GLU A 38 -4.25 19.78 0.18
CA GLU A 38 -3.88 19.58 -1.22
C GLU A 38 -2.63 18.72 -1.35
N VAL A 39 -2.67 17.80 -2.31
CA VAL A 39 -1.51 17.02 -2.73
C VAL A 39 -1.10 17.52 -4.10
N THR A 40 0.17 17.86 -4.25
CA THR A 40 0.75 18.36 -5.49
C THR A 40 1.76 17.38 -6.07
N ASP A 41 1.98 17.45 -7.37
CA ASP A 41 3.07 16.75 -8.02
C ASP A 41 4.45 17.39 -7.70
N ALA A 42 5.52 16.81 -8.19
CA ALA A 42 6.89 17.31 -8.01
C ALA A 42 7.11 18.72 -8.58
N LYS A 43 6.21 19.24 -9.40
CA LYS A 43 6.23 20.60 -9.99
C LYS A 43 5.32 21.58 -9.27
N GLY A 44 4.66 21.15 -8.19
CA GLY A 44 3.70 21.95 -7.43
C GLY A 44 2.30 22.05 -8.07
N LYS A 45 2.02 21.28 -9.14
CA LYS A 45 0.70 21.23 -9.74
C LYS A 45 -0.22 20.37 -8.87
N TRP A 46 -1.43 20.84 -8.64
CA TRP A 46 -2.44 20.11 -7.89
C TRP A 46 -2.77 18.73 -8.52
N LEU A 47 -2.78 17.69 -7.71
CA LEU A 47 -3.14 16.32 -8.08
C LEU A 47 -4.48 15.89 -7.49
N ALA A 48 -4.65 16.08 -6.19
CA ALA A 48 -5.81 15.62 -5.45
C ALA A 48 -5.91 16.32 -4.09
N ASN A 49 -7.04 16.17 -3.43
CA ASN A 49 -7.18 16.46 -2.01
C ASN A 49 -7.07 15.17 -1.21
N ALA A 50 -6.28 15.19 -0.14
CA ALA A 50 -6.19 14.11 0.83
C ALA A 50 -6.89 14.49 2.15
N PRO A 51 -7.47 13.52 2.88
CA PRO A 51 -8.13 13.82 4.14
C PRO A 51 -7.11 14.19 5.22
N GLN A 52 -7.34 15.29 5.92
CA GLN A 52 -6.61 15.61 7.13
C GLN A 52 -7.25 14.88 8.30
N SER A 53 -6.69 13.73 8.63
CA SER A 53 -7.20 12.85 9.69
C SER A 53 -7.19 13.54 11.05
N SER A 54 -8.23 13.27 11.83
CA SER A 54 -8.34 13.70 13.20
C SER A 54 -7.83 12.61 14.16
N ARG A 55 -7.69 12.99 15.42
CA ARG A 55 -7.40 12.04 16.50
C ARG A 55 -8.45 10.94 16.63
N LYS A 56 -9.71 11.24 16.31
CA LYS A 56 -10.81 10.28 16.32
C LYS A 56 -10.66 9.27 15.16
N ASP A 57 -10.29 9.73 13.96
CA ASP A 57 -10.03 8.85 12.82
C ASP A 57 -8.90 7.86 13.13
N ALA A 58 -7.81 8.33 13.76
CA ALA A 58 -6.70 7.48 14.19
C ALA A 58 -7.16 6.42 15.21
N ARG A 59 -7.97 6.82 16.20
CA ARG A 59 -8.55 5.89 17.17
C ARG A 59 -9.41 4.85 16.48
N ASP A 60 -10.28 5.25 15.58
CA ASP A 60 -11.20 4.36 14.87
C ASP A 60 -10.43 3.38 13.95
N ALA A 61 -9.32 3.81 13.36
CA ALA A 61 -8.39 2.94 12.62
C ALA A 61 -7.74 1.89 13.52
N VAL A 62 -7.25 2.28 14.71
CA VAL A 62 -6.67 1.34 15.69
C VAL A 62 -7.72 0.35 16.18
N VAL A 63 -8.95 0.79 16.44
CA VAL A 63 -10.06 -0.10 16.85
C VAL A 63 -10.37 -1.12 15.76
N ALA A 64 -10.42 -0.68 14.50
CA ALA A 64 -10.63 -1.56 13.35
C ALA A 64 -9.50 -2.59 13.19
N ALA A 65 -8.25 -2.17 13.33
CA ALA A 65 -7.08 -3.04 13.26
C ALA A 65 -7.08 -4.08 14.40
N ARG A 66 -7.38 -3.67 15.64
CA ARG A 66 -7.54 -4.60 16.78
C ARG A 66 -8.63 -5.63 16.56
N LYS A 67 -9.75 -5.22 15.99
CA LYS A 67 -10.86 -6.14 15.67
C LYS A 67 -10.44 -7.18 14.61
N ALA A 68 -9.61 -6.81 13.67
CA ALA A 68 -9.13 -7.71 12.62
C ALA A 68 -8.00 -8.64 13.10
N PHE A 69 -7.33 -8.31 14.21
CA PHE A 69 -6.14 -9.01 14.69
C PHE A 69 -6.35 -10.51 14.88
N GLY A 70 -7.40 -10.92 15.57
CA GLY A 70 -7.64 -12.35 15.87
C GLY A 70 -7.83 -13.20 14.61
N ALA A 71 -8.58 -12.70 13.64
CA ALA A 71 -8.78 -13.41 12.37
C ALA A 71 -7.49 -13.48 11.53
N TRP A 72 -6.72 -12.40 11.49
CA TRP A 72 -5.47 -12.36 10.73
C TRP A 72 -4.37 -13.20 11.36
N SER A 73 -4.17 -13.09 12.66
CA SER A 73 -3.15 -13.86 13.38
C SER A 73 -3.46 -15.36 13.42
N GLY A 74 -4.74 -15.72 13.50
CA GLY A 74 -5.20 -17.12 13.47
C GLY A 74 -5.26 -17.73 12.07
N ALA A 75 -5.10 -16.94 10.99
CA ALA A 75 -5.02 -17.47 9.64
C ALA A 75 -3.74 -18.30 9.46
N THR A 76 -3.82 -19.38 8.66
CA THR A 76 -2.63 -20.19 8.36
C THR A 76 -1.61 -19.36 7.58
N ALA A 77 -0.34 -19.71 7.69
CA ALA A 77 0.74 -19.09 6.91
C ALA A 77 0.45 -19.12 5.40
N TYR A 78 -0.05 -20.25 4.92
CA TYR A 78 -0.48 -20.42 3.54
C TYR A 78 -1.56 -19.40 3.13
N ASN A 79 -2.63 -19.27 3.92
CA ASN A 79 -3.70 -18.33 3.61
C ASN A 79 -3.22 -16.88 3.60
N ARG A 80 -2.36 -16.50 4.54
CA ARG A 80 -1.73 -15.16 4.53
C ARG A 80 -0.89 -14.95 3.28
N GLY A 81 -0.09 -15.95 2.89
CA GLY A 81 0.70 -15.91 1.66
C GLY A 81 -0.15 -15.74 0.41
N GLN A 82 -1.28 -16.45 0.31
CA GLN A 82 -2.21 -16.31 -0.82
C GLN A 82 -2.78 -14.88 -0.93
N ILE A 83 -3.10 -14.24 0.19
CA ILE A 83 -3.60 -12.86 0.19
C ILE A 83 -2.52 -11.90 -0.30
N LEU A 84 -1.28 -12.01 0.20
CA LEU A 84 -0.17 -11.16 -0.22
C LEU A 84 0.19 -11.38 -1.70
N TYR A 85 0.19 -12.62 -2.15
CA TYR A 85 0.43 -12.93 -3.56
C TYR A 85 -0.66 -12.35 -4.46
N ARG A 86 -1.94 -12.42 -4.02
CA ARG A 86 -3.05 -11.80 -4.75
C ARG A 86 -2.92 -10.28 -4.88
N ILE A 87 -2.31 -9.61 -3.90
CA ILE A 87 -2.00 -8.18 -4.01
C ILE A 87 -1.00 -7.95 -5.17
N ALA A 88 0.06 -8.77 -5.25
CA ALA A 88 1.02 -8.68 -6.34
C ALA A 88 0.37 -8.86 -7.72
N GLU A 89 -0.48 -9.88 -7.87
CA GLU A 89 -1.23 -10.11 -9.12
C GLU A 89 -2.12 -8.93 -9.51
N MET A 90 -2.79 -8.33 -8.54
CA MET A 90 -3.65 -7.17 -8.80
C MET A 90 -2.85 -5.91 -9.16
N LEU A 91 -1.65 -5.74 -8.58
CA LEU A 91 -0.73 -4.67 -8.96
C LEU A 91 -0.19 -4.89 -10.38
N GLU A 92 0.22 -6.12 -10.70
CA GLU A 92 0.67 -6.49 -12.05
C GLU A 92 -0.41 -6.21 -13.11
N GLY A 93 -1.64 -6.62 -12.85
CA GLY A 93 -2.78 -6.36 -13.74
C GLY A 93 -3.10 -4.87 -13.96
N ARG A 94 -2.57 -3.98 -13.10
CA ARG A 94 -2.71 -2.52 -13.18
C ARG A 94 -1.38 -1.79 -13.34
N ARG A 95 -0.33 -2.49 -13.67
CA ARG A 95 1.04 -1.98 -13.72
C ARG A 95 1.15 -0.65 -14.46
N ASP A 96 0.61 -0.55 -15.66
CA ASP A 96 0.70 0.67 -16.46
C ASP A 96 -0.02 1.88 -15.84
N GLN A 97 -1.09 1.63 -15.08
CA GLN A 97 -1.78 2.68 -14.32
C GLN A 97 -0.85 3.20 -13.20
N TYR A 98 -0.27 2.30 -12.41
CA TYR A 98 0.64 2.68 -11.32
C TYR A 98 1.89 3.39 -11.84
N VAL A 99 2.47 2.92 -12.95
CA VAL A 99 3.63 3.59 -13.58
C VAL A 99 3.30 5.03 -13.97
N ARG A 100 2.12 5.30 -14.52
CA ARG A 100 1.71 6.68 -14.87
C ARG A 100 1.53 7.53 -13.61
N GLU A 101 0.83 7.00 -12.60
CA GLU A 101 0.54 7.74 -11.37
C GLU A 101 1.81 8.05 -10.57
N VAL A 102 2.74 7.09 -10.47
CA VAL A 102 4.05 7.30 -9.80
C VAL A 102 4.91 8.30 -10.59
N ALA A 103 4.96 8.18 -11.93
CA ALA A 103 5.70 9.11 -12.76
C ALA A 103 5.19 10.55 -12.62
N GLU A 104 3.87 10.75 -12.59
CA GLU A 104 3.25 12.07 -12.42
C GLU A 104 3.49 12.63 -11.01
N ALA A 105 3.22 11.83 -9.98
CA ALA A 105 3.30 12.27 -8.59
C ALA A 105 4.74 12.61 -8.17
N GLU A 106 5.71 11.77 -8.53
CA GLU A 106 7.11 11.91 -8.11
C GLU A 106 7.99 12.64 -9.15
N GLY A 107 7.44 13.03 -10.30
CA GLY A 107 8.18 13.70 -11.37
C GLY A 107 9.25 12.81 -12.02
N LEU A 108 9.07 11.50 -12.02
CA LEU A 108 10.01 10.53 -12.53
C LEU A 108 9.86 10.30 -14.05
N SER A 109 10.96 9.86 -14.68
CA SER A 109 10.86 9.29 -16.02
C SER A 109 10.03 8.00 -15.99
N LYS A 110 9.37 7.67 -17.11
CA LYS A 110 8.57 6.45 -17.22
C LYS A 110 9.36 5.18 -16.86
N SER A 111 10.64 5.11 -17.22
CA SER A 111 11.50 3.96 -16.91
C SER A 111 11.80 3.85 -15.41
N ARG A 112 12.06 4.97 -14.73
CA ARG A 112 12.27 4.97 -13.27
C ARG A 112 10.99 4.62 -12.51
N ALA A 113 9.85 5.16 -12.92
CA ALA A 113 8.56 4.81 -12.34
C ALA A 113 8.23 3.32 -12.55
N ALA A 114 8.49 2.79 -13.75
CA ALA A 114 8.33 1.36 -14.04
C ALA A 114 9.20 0.50 -13.11
N ALA A 115 10.47 0.85 -12.94
CA ALA A 115 11.38 0.11 -12.06
C ALA A 115 10.90 0.11 -10.58
N GLN A 116 10.33 1.23 -10.10
CA GLN A 116 9.76 1.28 -8.74
C GLN A 116 8.52 0.38 -8.61
N VAL A 117 7.63 0.40 -9.60
CA VAL A 117 6.41 -0.42 -9.59
C VAL A 117 6.77 -1.91 -9.67
N ASP A 118 7.70 -2.27 -10.54
CA ASP A 118 8.18 -3.66 -10.67
C ASP A 118 8.82 -4.15 -9.36
N ALA A 119 9.66 -3.32 -8.74
CA ALA A 119 10.26 -3.63 -7.44
C ALA A 119 9.21 -3.77 -6.32
N ALA A 120 8.11 -3.00 -6.36
CA ALA A 120 7.02 -3.10 -5.40
C ALA A 120 6.24 -4.42 -5.57
N ILE A 121 5.98 -4.82 -6.82
CA ILE A 121 5.33 -6.11 -7.14
C ILE A 121 6.20 -7.28 -6.67
N ASP A 122 7.48 -7.26 -7.02
CA ASP A 122 8.47 -8.25 -6.58
C ASP A 122 8.52 -8.37 -5.05
N ARG A 123 8.44 -7.26 -4.36
CA ARG A 123 8.47 -7.23 -2.89
C ARG A 123 7.24 -7.88 -2.26
N TRP A 124 6.05 -7.69 -2.84
CA TRP A 124 4.85 -8.40 -2.41
C TRP A 124 4.98 -9.92 -2.61
N VAL A 125 5.53 -10.36 -3.75
CA VAL A 125 5.81 -11.78 -4.00
C VAL A 125 6.81 -12.33 -2.98
N TRP A 126 7.87 -11.57 -2.68
CA TRP A 126 8.86 -11.92 -1.68
C TRP A 126 8.23 -12.08 -0.29
N TYR A 127 7.42 -11.13 0.17
CA TYR A 127 6.71 -11.24 1.45
C TYR A 127 5.75 -12.42 1.48
N ALA A 128 5.02 -12.69 0.40
CA ALA A 128 4.17 -13.87 0.29
C ALA A 128 4.97 -15.16 0.50
N GLY A 129 6.17 -15.25 -0.10
CA GLY A 129 7.07 -16.40 0.04
C GLY A 129 7.66 -16.57 1.44
N TRP A 130 7.64 -15.52 2.29
CA TRP A 130 8.15 -15.61 3.66
C TRP A 130 7.12 -16.05 4.69
N THR A 131 5.85 -16.04 4.38
CA THR A 131 4.78 -16.29 5.36
C THR A 131 4.89 -17.66 6.05
N ASP A 132 5.34 -18.70 5.32
CA ASP A 132 5.53 -20.06 5.82
C ASP A 132 6.94 -20.35 6.34
N LYS A 133 7.88 -19.40 6.18
CA LYS A 133 9.29 -19.61 6.54
C LYS A 133 9.70 -18.92 7.84
N ILE A 134 8.96 -17.90 8.27
CA ILE A 134 9.31 -17.11 9.47
C ILE A 134 9.48 -18.00 10.69
N ALA A 135 8.57 -18.94 10.92
CA ALA A 135 8.64 -19.82 12.09
C ALA A 135 9.88 -20.74 12.05
N GLN A 136 10.36 -21.12 10.87
CA GLN A 136 11.56 -21.95 10.71
C GLN A 136 12.86 -21.16 10.84
N VAL A 137 12.85 -19.89 10.41
CA VAL A 137 14.07 -19.07 10.37
C VAL A 137 14.28 -18.34 11.71
N VAL A 138 13.22 -17.85 12.31
CA VAL A 138 13.26 -17.04 13.54
C VAL A 138 12.94 -17.87 14.78
N GLY A 139 12.19 -18.96 14.64
CA GLY A 139 11.96 -19.95 15.69
C GLY A 139 12.97 -21.08 15.69
N GLY A 140 12.98 -21.88 16.70
CA GLY A 140 13.81 -23.08 16.77
C GLY A 140 14.16 -23.52 18.18
N GLY A 141 14.86 -24.66 18.28
CA GLY A 141 15.42 -25.17 19.52
C GLY A 141 16.66 -24.38 19.93
N ASN A 142 16.69 -23.86 21.15
CA ASN A 142 17.83 -23.11 21.67
C ASN A 142 18.77 -24.05 22.47
N PRO A 143 20.10 -23.93 22.34
CA PRO A 143 21.04 -24.68 23.17
C PRO A 143 20.93 -24.24 24.64
N VAL A 144 20.88 -25.23 25.53
CA VAL A 144 20.82 -25.00 26.97
C VAL A 144 21.80 -25.96 27.68
N ALA A 145 22.34 -25.51 28.82
CA ALA A 145 23.18 -26.36 29.68
C ALA A 145 22.25 -27.26 30.52
N GLY A 146 22.20 -28.56 30.23
CA GLY A 146 21.41 -29.56 30.96
C GLY A 146 20.29 -30.20 30.18
N PRO A 147 19.49 -31.09 30.78
CA PRO A 147 18.47 -31.88 30.13
C PRO A 147 17.16 -31.08 29.96
N PHE A 148 17.25 -29.89 29.46
CA PHE A 148 16.11 -29.00 29.25
C PHE A 148 15.82 -28.83 27.75
N PHE A 149 14.54 -28.72 27.42
CA PHE A 149 14.09 -28.34 26.09
C PHE A 149 13.69 -26.86 26.09
N ASN A 150 14.33 -26.07 25.23
CA ASN A 150 14.05 -24.64 25.08
C ASN A 150 13.72 -24.35 23.63
N LEU A 151 12.52 -23.81 23.36
CA LEU A 151 12.02 -23.50 22.04
C LEU A 151 11.60 -22.04 21.95
N SER A 152 12.05 -21.37 20.89
CA SER A 152 11.53 -20.05 20.51
C SER A 152 10.50 -20.18 19.42
N SER A 153 9.39 -19.45 19.56
CA SER A 153 8.34 -19.36 18.54
C SER A 153 7.98 -17.88 18.35
N PRO A 154 8.00 -17.36 17.09
CA PRO A 154 7.57 -15.99 16.85
C PRO A 154 6.07 -15.85 17.09
N GLU A 155 5.70 -14.79 17.78
CA GLU A 155 4.32 -14.41 18.06
C GLU A 155 3.94 -13.09 17.41
N PRO A 156 2.65 -12.87 17.06
CA PRO A 156 2.20 -11.61 16.48
C PRO A 156 2.37 -10.46 17.47
N THR A 157 3.00 -9.37 17.04
CA THR A 157 3.22 -8.17 17.85
C THR A 157 1.90 -7.43 18.20
N GLY A 158 0.88 -7.54 17.35
CA GLY A 158 -0.38 -6.81 17.50
C GLY A 158 -0.55 -5.71 16.45
N VAL A 159 -1.12 -4.58 16.84
CA VAL A 159 -1.32 -3.44 15.95
C VAL A 159 -0.04 -2.62 15.85
N VAL A 160 0.43 -2.42 14.64
CA VAL A 160 1.65 -1.65 14.33
C VAL A 160 1.26 -0.36 13.61
N ALA A 161 1.85 0.75 14.02
CA ALA A 161 1.78 2.00 13.29
C ALA A 161 2.96 2.09 12.33
N VAL A 162 2.67 2.40 11.08
CA VAL A 162 3.68 2.53 10.01
C VAL A 162 3.68 3.96 9.50
N LEU A 163 4.85 4.59 9.49
CA LEU A 163 5.09 5.87 8.84
C LEU A 163 5.82 5.61 7.52
N ALA A 164 5.06 5.65 6.42
CA ALA A 164 5.63 5.45 5.10
C ALA A 164 6.58 6.60 4.74
N PRO A 165 7.74 6.32 4.11
CA PRO A 165 8.65 7.37 3.64
C PRO A 165 7.99 8.21 2.54
N GLN A 166 8.36 9.49 2.49
CA GLN A 166 7.83 10.41 1.46
C GLN A 166 8.56 10.24 0.13
N GLU A 167 9.85 9.95 0.16
CA GLU A 167 10.63 9.63 -1.04
C GLU A 167 10.34 8.20 -1.49
N SER A 168 10.19 8.01 -2.80
CA SER A 168 9.76 6.73 -3.37
C SER A 168 8.51 6.18 -2.68
N SER A 169 7.52 7.03 -2.54
CA SER A 169 6.35 6.84 -1.66
C SER A 169 5.62 5.52 -1.89
N PHE A 170 5.50 5.08 -3.14
CA PHE A 170 4.83 3.82 -3.48
C PHE A 170 5.68 2.61 -3.07
N LEU A 171 6.95 2.55 -3.49
CA LEU A 171 7.87 1.48 -3.12
C LEU A 171 8.17 1.51 -1.62
N GLY A 172 8.32 2.69 -1.05
CA GLY A 172 8.51 2.89 0.38
C GLY A 172 7.36 2.34 1.20
N LEU A 173 6.11 2.63 0.82
CA LEU A 173 4.92 2.08 1.50
C LEU A 173 4.89 0.55 1.48
N VAL A 174 5.29 -0.08 0.38
CA VAL A 174 5.35 -1.55 0.28
C VAL A 174 6.51 -2.13 1.09
N SER A 175 7.51 -1.33 1.44
CA SER A 175 8.78 -1.79 2.04
C SER A 175 8.84 -1.71 3.56
N VAL A 176 7.84 -1.10 4.20
CA VAL A 176 7.78 -0.89 5.66
C VAL A 176 6.87 -1.86 6.36
#